data_624fae6fb1727ea5b62a4a8859724c7b
#
_entry.id   624fae6fb1727ea5b62a4a8859724c7b
#
_cell.length_a   1.000
_cell.length_b   1.000
_cell.length_c   1.000
_cell.angle_alpha   90.00
_cell.angle_beta   90.00
_cell.angle_gamma   90.00
#
_symmetry.space_group_name_H-M   'P 1'
#
loop_
_entity.id
_entity.type
_entity.pdbx_description
1 polymer ?
#
loop_
_entity_poly.entity_id
_entity_poly.type
_entity_poly.pdbx_seq_one_letter_code
_entity_poly.pdbx_strand_id
1 'polypeptide(L)'
;MAEDGSASLENYSIQSAVGKFWANNHVHVVNGKEKLNNRFLYHYLTNMNFIPFLAGKERAKLTKAKLQQIPIPIPPLSVQTEIVRILDALTALTSELTSELTSELTSELTSELTSELILRQKQYEYYREKLLSFDSLEQLNSGRGKKKLIDVAYFQNGKGHEKNIDENGSFIVINSKFISTNGTIKKYCNDQLVPLFKEDILIVMSDLPNGKALAKTFFVTEDNKYTLNQRIGRITVKKGGELLPSFVNHFLNRNKQLTKYDNGTDQTNLRKDQILDVVIPIPPLKEQHRIVSILDKFETLTNSITEGLPLAIEQSQKRYEYYRELLLSFS
;
A
#
# COMPACT_ATOMS: atom_id res chain seq x y z
N MET A 1 3.42 2.21 -36.94
CA MET A 1 1.98 1.94 -36.79
C MET A 1 1.77 0.48 -36.43
N ALA A 2 0.89 0.18 -35.50
CA ALA A 2 0.53 -1.21 -35.21
C ALA A 2 -0.16 -1.85 -36.42
N GLU A 3 0.10 -3.14 -36.66
CA GLU A 3 -0.69 -3.97 -37.57
C GLU A 3 -1.84 -4.64 -36.82
N ASP A 4 -1.54 -5.12 -35.60
CA ASP A 4 -2.51 -5.66 -34.64
C ASP A 4 -2.10 -5.28 -33.21
N GLY A 5 -2.97 -5.53 -32.21
CA GLY A 5 -2.66 -5.27 -30.81
C GLY A 5 -2.56 -3.79 -30.42
N SER A 6 -3.21 -2.89 -31.17
CA SER A 6 -3.37 -1.50 -30.72
C SER A 6 -4.12 -1.45 -29.40
N ALA A 7 -3.65 -0.65 -28.43
CA ALA A 7 -4.27 -0.50 -27.11
C ALA A 7 -5.66 0.15 -27.18
N SER A 8 -5.92 0.96 -28.22
CA SER A 8 -7.22 1.57 -28.52
C SER A 8 -7.51 1.48 -30.00
N LEU A 9 -8.78 1.28 -30.36
CA LEU A 9 -9.25 1.33 -31.74
C LEU A 9 -9.58 2.76 -32.18
N GLU A 10 -9.90 3.62 -31.25
CA GLU A 10 -10.18 5.05 -31.49
C GLU A 10 -8.88 5.84 -31.62
N ASN A 11 -7.93 5.62 -30.70
CA ASN A 11 -6.59 6.20 -30.71
C ASN A 11 -5.57 5.13 -31.15
N TYR A 12 -5.42 4.98 -32.46
CA TYR A 12 -4.60 3.90 -33.00
C TYR A 12 -3.11 4.11 -32.73
N SER A 13 -2.40 3.03 -32.34
CA SER A 13 -0.99 3.10 -31.92
C SER A 13 -0.06 3.45 -33.08
N ILE A 14 0.40 4.71 -33.11
CA ILE A 14 1.33 5.26 -34.11
C ILE A 14 2.51 5.90 -33.40
N GLN A 15 3.72 5.64 -33.90
CA GLN A 15 4.93 6.25 -33.40
C GLN A 15 5.75 6.83 -34.54
N SER A 16 6.33 8.03 -34.35
CA SER A 16 7.37 8.57 -35.22
C SER A 16 8.72 8.05 -34.77
N ALA A 17 9.51 7.53 -35.68
CA ALA A 17 10.86 7.03 -35.41
C ALA A 17 11.88 7.67 -36.37
N VAL A 18 13.05 8.00 -35.84
CA VAL A 18 14.18 8.60 -36.58
C VAL A 18 15.43 7.77 -36.33
N GLY A 19 16.26 7.58 -37.34
CA GLY A 19 17.50 6.82 -37.28
C GLY A 19 17.29 5.31 -37.54
N LYS A 20 18.19 4.49 -37.06
CA LYS A 20 18.15 3.03 -37.23
C LYS A 20 17.32 2.40 -36.16
N PHE A 21 16.32 1.61 -36.50
CA PHE A 21 15.48 0.88 -35.57
C PHE A 21 15.11 -0.50 -36.14
N TRP A 22 14.67 -1.39 -35.27
CA TRP A 22 14.18 -2.72 -35.64
C TRP A 22 12.66 -2.76 -35.47
N ALA A 23 11.93 -3.01 -36.54
CA ALA A 23 10.49 -3.17 -36.51
C ALA A 23 10.11 -4.65 -36.36
N ASN A 24 9.18 -4.97 -35.47
CA ASN A 24 8.60 -6.29 -35.32
C ASN A 24 7.66 -6.61 -36.51
N ASN A 25 7.35 -7.88 -36.73
CA ASN A 25 6.42 -8.35 -37.77
C ASN A 25 4.95 -7.93 -37.55
N HIS A 26 4.62 -7.35 -36.40
CA HIS A 26 3.30 -6.80 -36.06
C HIS A 26 3.22 -5.27 -36.24
N VAL A 27 4.12 -4.69 -37.02
CA VAL A 27 4.22 -3.25 -37.20
C VAL A 27 4.40 -2.90 -38.66
N HIS A 28 3.61 -1.95 -39.16
CA HIS A 28 3.82 -1.31 -40.45
C HIS A 28 4.78 -0.15 -40.30
N VAL A 29 5.85 -0.14 -41.10
CA VAL A 29 6.72 1.03 -41.31
C VAL A 29 6.25 1.78 -42.52
N VAL A 30 5.91 3.05 -42.35
CA VAL A 30 5.38 3.94 -43.40
C VAL A 30 6.32 5.11 -43.57
N ASN A 31 6.60 5.45 -44.82
CA ASN A 31 7.48 6.57 -45.20
C ASN A 31 6.87 7.36 -46.32
N GLY A 32 6.91 8.70 -46.24
CA GLY A 32 6.45 9.58 -47.28
C GLY A 32 7.34 9.49 -48.52
N LYS A 33 6.76 9.62 -49.70
CA LYS A 33 7.48 9.82 -50.98
C LYS A 33 7.81 11.28 -51.16
N GLU A 34 8.53 11.66 -52.24
CA GLU A 34 9.11 12.99 -52.52
C GLU A 34 8.21 14.21 -52.25
N LYS A 35 6.89 14.07 -52.39
CA LYS A 35 5.92 15.16 -52.14
C LYS A 35 5.23 15.12 -50.79
N LEU A 36 5.61 14.19 -49.90
CA LEU A 36 4.94 13.97 -48.63
C LEU A 36 5.93 14.02 -47.47
N ASN A 37 5.81 15.03 -46.62
CA ASN A 37 6.60 15.17 -45.42
C ASN A 37 6.21 14.07 -44.37
N ASN A 38 7.18 13.34 -43.85
CA ASN A 38 6.95 12.26 -42.87
C ASN A 38 6.31 12.74 -41.59
N ARG A 39 6.64 13.93 -41.12
CA ARG A 39 6.08 14.49 -39.90
C ARG A 39 4.63 14.94 -40.10
N PHE A 40 4.33 15.49 -41.29
CA PHE A 40 2.95 15.77 -41.67
C PHE A 40 2.11 14.49 -41.77
N LEU A 41 2.66 13.44 -42.39
CA LEU A 41 2.03 12.16 -42.47
C LEU A 41 1.77 11.56 -41.07
N TYR A 42 2.70 11.70 -40.15
CA TYR A 42 2.55 11.29 -38.76
C TYR A 42 1.36 11.98 -38.10
N HIS A 43 1.29 13.30 -38.11
CA HIS A 43 0.18 14.07 -37.54
C HIS A 43 -1.15 13.74 -38.22
N TYR A 44 -1.19 13.59 -39.53
CA TYR A 44 -2.39 13.20 -40.23
C TYR A 44 -2.92 11.82 -39.78
N LEU A 45 -2.04 10.85 -39.75
CA LEU A 45 -2.41 9.50 -39.35
C LEU A 45 -2.79 9.40 -37.84
N THR A 46 -2.13 10.16 -36.97
CA THR A 46 -2.43 10.15 -35.54
C THR A 46 -3.84 10.67 -35.22
N ASN A 47 -4.34 11.58 -36.05
CA ASN A 47 -5.69 12.17 -35.92
C ASN A 47 -6.76 11.43 -36.77
N MET A 48 -6.42 10.27 -37.33
CA MET A 48 -7.30 9.58 -38.26
C MET A 48 -8.10 8.46 -37.57
N ASN A 49 -9.40 8.35 -37.89
CA ASN A 49 -10.20 7.21 -37.49
C ASN A 49 -9.87 5.97 -38.35
N PHE A 50 -9.26 4.97 -37.75
CA PHE A 50 -8.88 3.71 -38.40
C PHE A 50 -9.99 2.65 -38.41
N ILE A 51 -11.04 2.79 -37.62
CA ILE A 51 -12.11 1.78 -37.47
C ILE A 51 -12.66 1.30 -38.83
N PRO A 52 -12.91 2.18 -39.84
CA PRO A 52 -13.40 1.73 -41.15
C PRO A 52 -12.43 0.88 -41.96
N PHE A 53 -11.14 0.88 -41.61
CA PHE A 53 -10.08 0.17 -42.31
C PHE A 53 -9.63 -1.10 -41.58
N LEU A 54 -10.14 -1.35 -40.37
CA LEU A 54 -9.78 -2.53 -39.60
C LEU A 54 -10.54 -3.76 -40.09
N ALA A 55 -9.87 -4.91 -40.06
CA ALA A 55 -10.42 -6.21 -40.38
C ALA A 55 -10.50 -7.09 -39.13
N GLY A 56 -11.57 -7.89 -38.98
CA GLY A 56 -11.78 -8.79 -37.86
C GLY A 56 -12.71 -8.22 -36.79
N LYS A 57 -13.52 -9.10 -36.15
CA LYS A 57 -14.48 -8.70 -35.12
C LYS A 57 -13.90 -8.77 -33.70
N GLU A 58 -13.15 -9.83 -33.40
CA GLU A 58 -12.60 -10.05 -32.05
C GLU A 58 -11.16 -9.52 -31.91
N ARG A 59 -10.41 -9.51 -32.98
CA ARG A 59 -9.02 -9.03 -33.02
C ARG A 59 -8.86 -8.12 -34.23
N ALA A 60 -9.05 -6.83 -34.00
CA ALA A 60 -8.96 -5.83 -35.06
C ALA A 60 -7.53 -5.76 -35.62
N LYS A 61 -7.41 -5.85 -36.94
CA LYS A 61 -6.13 -5.87 -37.65
C LYS A 61 -6.15 -4.90 -38.81
N LEU A 62 -5.15 -4.02 -38.89
CA LEU A 62 -4.90 -3.14 -40.03
C LEU A 62 -3.97 -3.87 -41.02
N THR A 63 -4.53 -4.50 -42.03
CA THR A 63 -3.71 -5.17 -43.04
C THR A 63 -3.02 -4.20 -43.95
N LYS A 64 -1.88 -4.57 -44.55
CA LYS A 64 -1.14 -3.74 -45.53
C LYS A 64 -2.03 -3.27 -46.70
N ALA A 65 -2.91 -4.13 -47.19
CA ALA A 65 -3.84 -3.79 -48.26
C ALA A 65 -4.83 -2.69 -47.86
N LYS A 66 -5.35 -2.76 -46.61
CA LYS A 66 -6.24 -1.72 -46.09
C LYS A 66 -5.51 -0.41 -45.78
N LEU A 67 -4.31 -0.49 -45.23
CA LEU A 67 -3.45 0.68 -45.01
C LEU A 67 -3.17 1.43 -46.30
N GLN A 68 -2.92 0.73 -47.43
CA GLN A 68 -2.68 1.34 -48.75
C GLN A 68 -3.92 1.97 -49.37
N GLN A 69 -5.12 1.70 -48.89
CA GLN A 69 -6.37 2.30 -49.36
C GLN A 69 -6.71 3.62 -48.63
N ILE A 70 -5.96 3.99 -47.61
CA ILE A 70 -6.20 5.20 -46.84
C ILE A 70 -5.89 6.43 -47.73
N PRO A 71 -6.87 7.29 -48.01
CA PRO A 71 -6.62 8.53 -48.74
C PRO A 71 -5.83 9.52 -47.89
N ILE A 72 -4.74 10.04 -48.42
CA ILE A 72 -3.91 11.04 -47.76
C ILE A 72 -3.92 12.30 -48.59
N PRO A 73 -4.37 13.46 -48.07
CA PRO A 73 -4.26 14.73 -48.78
C PRO A 73 -2.79 15.13 -48.88
N ILE A 74 -2.40 15.64 -50.03
CA ILE A 74 -1.01 16.06 -50.28
C ILE A 74 -1.01 17.53 -50.69
N PRO A 75 -1.12 18.49 -49.74
CA PRO A 75 -0.97 19.90 -50.02
C PRO A 75 0.49 20.23 -50.41
N PRO A 76 0.78 21.43 -50.94
CA PRO A 76 2.15 21.84 -51.22
C PRO A 76 3.09 21.68 -50.02
N LEU A 77 4.35 21.31 -50.24
CA LEU A 77 5.33 21.05 -49.18
C LEU A 77 5.48 22.23 -48.20
N SER A 78 5.37 23.47 -48.66
CA SER A 78 5.38 24.66 -47.80
C SER A 78 4.22 24.68 -46.81
N VAL A 79 3.02 24.27 -47.25
CA VAL A 79 1.84 24.14 -46.36
C VAL A 79 2.00 23.01 -45.39
N GLN A 80 2.50 21.83 -45.82
CA GLN A 80 2.80 20.71 -44.93
C GLN A 80 3.79 21.13 -43.85
N THR A 81 4.84 21.85 -44.21
CA THR A 81 5.86 22.34 -43.27
C THR A 81 5.26 23.29 -42.22
N GLU A 82 4.40 24.19 -42.64
CA GLU A 82 3.75 25.13 -41.69
C GLU A 82 2.77 24.42 -40.77
N ILE A 83 1.99 23.44 -41.27
CA ILE A 83 1.13 22.59 -40.44
C ILE A 83 1.95 21.84 -39.41
N VAL A 84 3.06 21.22 -39.81
CA VAL A 84 3.97 20.50 -38.90
C VAL A 84 4.51 21.42 -37.81
N ARG A 85 4.97 22.62 -38.21
CA ARG A 85 5.50 23.60 -37.23
C ARG A 85 4.47 23.95 -36.14
N ILE A 86 3.22 24.18 -36.55
CA ILE A 86 2.14 24.51 -35.63
C ILE A 86 1.80 23.31 -34.72
N LEU A 87 1.62 22.12 -35.30
CA LEU A 87 1.22 20.91 -34.55
C LEU A 87 2.33 20.46 -33.62
N ASP A 88 3.60 20.51 -34.01
CA ASP A 88 4.73 20.21 -33.16
C ASP A 88 4.83 21.17 -31.98
N ALA A 89 4.64 22.48 -32.22
CA ALA A 89 4.64 23.50 -31.18
C ALA A 89 3.48 23.27 -30.17
N LEU A 90 2.28 22.97 -30.64
CA LEU A 90 1.13 22.64 -29.78
C LEU A 90 1.36 21.37 -29.01
N THR A 91 1.92 20.32 -29.61
CA THR A 91 2.24 19.06 -28.94
C THR A 91 3.28 19.27 -27.85
N ALA A 92 4.33 20.03 -28.10
CA ALA A 92 5.36 20.36 -27.12
C ALA A 92 4.77 21.16 -25.96
N LEU A 93 3.99 22.20 -26.22
CA LEU A 93 3.34 23.00 -25.18
C LEU A 93 2.37 22.16 -24.32
N THR A 94 1.57 21.29 -24.92
CA THR A 94 0.65 20.41 -24.21
C THR A 94 1.41 19.42 -23.33
N SER A 95 2.52 18.85 -23.82
CA SER A 95 3.37 17.95 -23.05
C SER A 95 4.02 18.64 -21.84
N GLU A 96 4.52 19.85 -22.04
CA GLU A 96 5.14 20.67 -20.99
C GLU A 96 4.12 21.02 -19.90
N LEU A 97 2.97 21.59 -20.28
CA LEU A 97 1.88 21.90 -19.34
C LEU A 97 1.36 20.67 -18.59
N THR A 98 1.24 19.54 -19.26
CA THR A 98 0.79 18.30 -18.62
C THR A 98 1.81 17.81 -17.61
N SER A 99 3.10 17.86 -17.96
CA SER A 99 4.19 17.44 -17.06
C SER A 99 4.26 18.33 -15.81
N GLU A 100 4.19 19.64 -16.01
CA GLU A 100 4.26 20.65 -14.96
C GLU A 100 3.07 20.54 -14.00
N LEU A 101 1.85 20.52 -14.54
CA LEU A 101 0.61 20.36 -13.75
C LEU A 101 0.55 19.02 -13.00
N THR A 102 1.03 17.95 -13.65
CA THR A 102 1.09 16.61 -13.02
C THR A 102 2.05 16.60 -11.84
N SER A 103 3.23 17.20 -12.02
CA SER A 103 4.27 17.25 -10.99
C SER A 103 3.79 18.08 -9.76
N GLU A 104 3.22 19.25 -10.03
CA GLU A 104 2.74 20.17 -9.00
C GLU A 104 1.58 19.55 -8.18
N LEU A 105 0.54 19.08 -8.83
CA LEU A 105 -0.61 18.44 -8.18
C LEU A 105 -0.22 17.16 -7.40
N THR A 106 0.68 16.35 -7.94
CA THR A 106 1.13 15.13 -7.26
C THR A 106 1.94 15.47 -6.01
N SER A 107 2.80 16.48 -6.09
CA SER A 107 3.62 16.95 -4.96
C SER A 107 2.75 17.54 -3.85
N GLU A 108 1.81 18.41 -4.20
CA GLU A 108 0.93 19.08 -3.26
C GLU A 108 0.00 18.09 -2.56
N LEU A 109 -0.67 17.21 -3.33
CA LEU A 109 -1.54 16.17 -2.79
C LEU A 109 -0.79 15.17 -1.89
N THR A 110 0.40 14.75 -2.28
CA THR A 110 1.24 13.83 -1.47
C THR A 110 1.66 14.49 -0.15
N SER A 111 2.01 15.77 -0.19
CA SER A 111 2.37 16.54 1.02
C SER A 111 1.19 16.68 1.97
N GLU A 112 0.02 17.03 1.47
CA GLU A 112 -1.21 17.20 2.27
C GLU A 112 -1.64 15.88 2.92
N LEU A 113 -1.69 14.79 2.15
CA LEU A 113 -2.06 13.46 2.64
C LEU A 113 -1.06 12.91 3.66
N THR A 114 0.23 13.16 3.46
CA THR A 114 1.27 12.79 4.42
C THR A 114 1.10 13.55 5.74
N SER A 115 0.81 14.84 5.66
CA SER A 115 0.56 15.69 6.82
C SER A 115 -0.69 15.22 7.59
N GLU A 116 -1.76 14.90 6.88
CA GLU A 116 -2.98 14.34 7.48
C GLU A 116 -2.72 13.00 8.16
N LEU A 117 -1.96 12.10 7.54
CA LEU A 117 -1.60 10.80 8.13
C LEU A 117 -0.84 11.01 9.45
N ILE A 118 0.13 11.92 9.49
CA ILE A 118 0.88 12.25 10.71
C ILE A 118 -0.04 12.80 11.80
N LEU A 119 -0.99 13.67 11.45
CA LEU A 119 -1.95 14.21 12.41
C LEU A 119 -2.89 13.12 12.95
N ARG A 120 -3.37 12.22 12.10
CA ARG A 120 -4.20 11.07 12.50
C ARG A 120 -3.46 10.11 13.41
N GLN A 121 -2.18 9.83 13.14
CA GLN A 121 -1.35 9.01 14.01
C GLN A 121 -1.17 9.65 15.39
N LYS A 122 -0.89 10.96 15.47
CA LYS A 122 -0.81 11.70 16.74
C LYS A 122 -2.14 11.70 17.49
N GLN A 123 -3.25 11.85 16.78
CA GLN A 123 -4.59 11.79 17.35
C GLN A 123 -4.88 10.40 17.95
N TYR A 124 -4.54 9.33 17.22
CA TYR A 124 -4.64 7.96 17.72
C TYR A 124 -3.81 7.75 18.99
N GLU A 125 -2.55 8.17 19.01
CA GLU A 125 -1.66 8.05 20.18
C GLU A 125 -2.25 8.81 21.38
N TYR A 126 -2.75 10.04 21.19
CA TYR A 126 -3.37 10.83 22.24
C TYR A 126 -4.61 10.13 22.84
N TYR A 127 -5.55 9.70 22.00
CA TYR A 127 -6.77 9.03 22.49
C TYR A 127 -6.45 7.66 23.10
N ARG A 128 -5.50 6.94 22.54
CA ARG A 128 -5.03 5.68 23.10
C ARG A 128 -4.44 5.89 24.49
N GLU A 129 -3.54 6.83 24.67
CA GLU A 129 -2.98 7.16 26.00
C GLU A 129 -4.07 7.58 26.97
N LYS A 130 -5.01 8.41 26.56
CA LYS A 130 -6.12 8.88 27.38
C LYS A 130 -7.05 7.73 27.81
N LEU A 131 -7.45 6.87 26.87
CA LEU A 131 -8.39 5.76 27.14
C LEU A 131 -7.75 4.64 27.96
N LEU A 132 -6.45 4.40 27.81
CA LEU A 132 -5.71 3.33 28.46
C LEU A 132 -4.85 3.82 29.65
N SER A 133 -4.96 5.10 30.05
CA SER A 133 -4.26 5.57 31.24
C SER A 133 -4.80 4.89 32.49
N PHE A 134 -3.93 4.67 33.47
CA PHE A 134 -4.31 4.08 34.76
C PHE A 134 -5.46 4.86 35.40
N ASP A 135 -5.35 6.19 35.46
CA ASP A 135 -6.35 7.08 36.08
C ASP A 135 -7.72 6.94 35.40
N SER A 136 -7.77 6.93 34.07
CA SER A 136 -9.03 6.74 33.34
C SER A 136 -9.63 5.34 33.55
N LEU A 137 -8.81 4.32 33.54
CA LEU A 137 -9.26 2.94 33.75
C LEU A 137 -9.68 2.67 35.20
N GLU A 138 -9.00 3.27 36.20
CA GLU A 138 -9.39 3.19 37.60
C GLU A 138 -10.73 3.88 37.86
N GLN A 139 -11.00 5.04 37.25
CA GLN A 139 -12.30 5.70 37.35
C GLN A 139 -13.45 4.84 36.79
N LEU A 140 -13.17 4.04 35.74
CA LEU A 140 -14.15 3.13 35.16
C LEU A 140 -14.27 1.81 35.93
N ASN A 141 -13.37 1.52 36.84
CA ASN A 141 -13.18 0.18 37.41
C ASN A 141 -14.23 -0.23 38.44
N SER A 142 -15.11 0.67 38.91
CA SER A 142 -16.24 0.33 39.81
C SER A 142 -15.89 -0.64 40.94
N GLY A 143 -14.66 -0.58 41.48
CA GLY A 143 -14.21 -1.41 42.61
C GLY A 143 -13.67 -2.81 42.23
N ARG A 144 -13.52 -3.17 40.95
CA ARG A 144 -13.01 -4.50 40.52
C ARG A 144 -11.50 -4.71 40.70
N GLY A 145 -10.77 -3.67 40.99
CA GLY A 145 -9.34 -3.75 41.27
C GLY A 145 -8.46 -3.85 40.03
N LYS A 146 -7.22 -4.20 40.24
CA LYS A 146 -6.16 -4.40 39.24
C LYS A 146 -5.49 -5.74 39.48
N LYS A 147 -5.05 -6.39 38.41
CA LYS A 147 -4.36 -7.69 38.47
C LYS A 147 -3.03 -7.64 37.74
N LYS A 148 -2.07 -8.46 38.16
CA LYS A 148 -0.86 -8.67 37.37
C LYS A 148 -1.19 -9.56 36.15
N LEU A 149 -0.45 -9.39 35.08
CA LEU A 149 -0.64 -10.19 33.85
C LEU A 149 -0.47 -11.71 34.14
N ILE A 150 0.41 -12.09 35.09
CA ILE A 150 0.61 -13.50 35.49
C ILE A 150 -0.67 -14.13 36.04
N ASP A 151 -1.53 -13.35 36.69
CA ASP A 151 -2.77 -13.86 37.27
C ASP A 151 -3.83 -14.17 36.22
N VAL A 152 -3.80 -13.42 35.08
CA VAL A 152 -4.87 -13.41 34.07
C VAL A 152 -4.47 -14.00 32.73
N ALA A 153 -3.18 -14.31 32.50
CA ALA A 153 -2.69 -14.83 31.22
C ALA A 153 -1.61 -15.90 31.38
N TYR A 154 -1.42 -16.68 30.34
CA TYR A 154 -0.28 -17.58 30.14
C TYR A 154 0.75 -16.93 29.26
N PHE A 155 2.01 -17.30 29.42
CA PHE A 155 3.12 -16.79 28.62
C PHE A 155 3.96 -17.93 28.04
N GLN A 156 4.33 -17.80 26.75
CA GLN A 156 5.21 -18.74 26.07
C GLN A 156 6.22 -17.98 25.20
N ASN A 157 7.48 -18.41 25.25
CA ASN A 157 8.53 -17.92 24.33
C ASN A 157 8.42 -18.59 22.96
N GLY A 158 8.79 -17.87 21.92
CA GLY A 158 8.97 -18.43 20.59
C GLY A 158 10.26 -19.24 20.44
N LYS A 159 10.39 -19.91 19.29
CA LYS A 159 11.57 -20.70 18.91
C LYS A 159 12.20 -20.13 17.65
N GLY A 160 13.53 -20.30 17.48
CA GLY A 160 14.24 -19.86 16.27
C GLY A 160 13.81 -20.65 15.02
N HIS A 161 13.56 -19.94 13.95
CA HIS A 161 13.14 -20.49 12.64
C HIS A 161 14.19 -20.24 11.55
N GLU A 162 15.39 -19.77 11.89
CA GLU A 162 16.41 -19.35 10.93
C GLU A 162 16.80 -20.45 9.93
N LYS A 163 16.77 -21.71 10.37
CA LYS A 163 17.09 -22.88 9.54
C LYS A 163 15.91 -23.41 8.70
N ASN A 164 14.70 -22.93 8.98
CA ASN A 164 13.44 -23.44 8.40
C ASN A 164 12.75 -22.39 7.53
N ILE A 165 13.44 -21.28 7.19
CA ILE A 165 12.90 -20.24 6.32
C ILE A 165 12.85 -20.76 4.87
N ASP A 166 11.69 -20.67 4.24
CA ASP A 166 11.43 -21.05 2.87
C ASP A 166 10.46 -20.02 2.25
N GLU A 167 10.83 -19.40 1.14
CA GLU A 167 9.99 -18.39 0.48
C GLU A 167 8.64 -18.95 -0.01
N ASN A 168 8.56 -20.24 -0.27
CA ASN A 168 7.35 -20.95 -0.67
C ASN A 168 6.63 -21.61 0.51
N GLY A 169 7.03 -21.31 1.73
CA GLY A 169 6.45 -21.90 2.94
C GLY A 169 4.99 -21.54 3.14
N SER A 170 4.25 -22.43 3.80
CA SER A 170 2.80 -22.27 4.04
C SER A 170 2.48 -21.41 5.26
N PHE A 171 3.43 -21.22 6.18
CA PHE A 171 3.21 -20.52 7.45
C PHE A 171 4.05 -19.25 7.54
N ILE A 172 3.45 -18.19 8.10
CA ILE A 172 4.13 -16.90 8.29
C ILE A 172 4.87 -16.93 9.63
N VAL A 173 6.16 -16.61 9.60
CA VAL A 173 7.02 -16.50 10.79
C VAL A 173 6.88 -15.13 11.39
N ILE A 174 6.31 -15.05 12.59
CA ILE A 174 6.16 -13.79 13.33
C ILE A 174 7.46 -13.44 14.03
N ASN A 175 8.15 -12.44 13.53
CA ASN A 175 9.37 -11.86 14.09
C ASN A 175 9.19 -10.36 14.38
N SER A 176 10.19 -9.70 14.96
CA SER A 176 10.12 -8.27 15.28
C SER A 176 9.88 -7.40 14.05
N LYS A 177 10.45 -7.77 12.89
CA LYS A 177 10.27 -7.02 11.64
C LYS A 177 8.85 -7.12 11.10
N PHE A 178 8.23 -8.30 11.17
CA PHE A 178 6.82 -8.48 10.83
C PHE A 178 5.93 -7.56 11.68
N ILE A 179 6.10 -7.58 13.01
CA ILE A 179 5.29 -6.77 13.93
C ILE A 179 5.56 -5.27 13.72
N SER A 180 6.83 -4.86 13.58
CA SER A 180 7.18 -3.44 13.40
C SER A 180 6.67 -2.84 12.09
N THR A 181 6.53 -3.65 11.05
CA THR A 181 6.03 -3.24 9.72
C THR A 181 4.54 -3.56 9.50
N ASN A 182 3.80 -3.87 10.57
CA ASN A 182 2.38 -4.23 10.52
C ASN A 182 2.07 -5.33 9.47
N GLY A 183 2.96 -6.35 9.38
CA GLY A 183 2.78 -7.49 8.49
C GLY A 183 3.17 -7.25 7.02
N THR A 184 3.72 -6.08 6.67
CA THR A 184 4.18 -5.80 5.30
C THR A 184 5.36 -6.69 4.90
N ILE A 185 6.32 -6.88 5.82
CA ILE A 185 7.49 -7.73 5.59
C ILE A 185 7.25 -9.09 6.23
N LYS A 186 7.14 -10.12 5.40
CA LYS A 186 6.85 -11.49 5.81
C LYS A 186 8.04 -12.40 5.52
N LYS A 187 8.20 -13.42 6.37
CA LYS A 187 9.03 -14.60 6.12
C LYS A 187 8.16 -15.82 6.27
N TYR A 188 8.41 -16.83 5.48
CA TYR A 188 7.61 -18.06 5.45
C TYR A 188 8.45 -19.26 5.87
N CYS A 189 7.77 -20.33 6.31
CA CYS A 189 8.35 -21.63 6.62
C CYS A 189 7.32 -22.74 6.38
N ASN A 190 7.80 -24.00 6.30
CA ASN A 190 6.93 -25.16 6.11
C ASN A 190 6.48 -25.78 7.42
N ASP A 191 7.20 -25.55 8.54
CA ASP A 191 6.92 -26.15 9.83
C ASP A 191 6.55 -25.11 10.87
N GLN A 192 5.45 -25.33 11.58
CA GLN A 192 5.07 -24.52 12.73
C GLN A 192 5.72 -25.05 14.02
N LEU A 193 6.91 -24.55 14.36
CA LEU A 193 7.57 -24.95 15.63
C LEU A 193 6.82 -24.48 16.87
N VAL A 194 6.09 -23.39 16.78
CA VAL A 194 5.19 -22.86 17.81
C VAL A 194 3.95 -22.30 17.11
N PRO A 195 2.90 -23.13 16.90
CA PRO A 195 1.66 -22.69 16.26
C PRO A 195 0.97 -21.58 17.07
N LEU A 196 0.33 -20.66 16.38
CA LEU A 196 -0.41 -19.55 16.96
C LEU A 196 -1.89 -19.70 16.66
N PHE A 197 -2.72 -19.25 17.60
CA PHE A 197 -4.16 -19.37 17.55
C PHE A 197 -4.82 -17.99 17.65
N LYS A 198 -6.04 -17.92 17.15
CA LYS A 198 -6.87 -16.71 17.26
C LYS A 198 -6.93 -16.23 18.71
N GLU A 199 -6.85 -14.92 18.90
CA GLU A 199 -6.81 -14.23 20.20
C GLU A 199 -5.48 -14.36 20.96
N ASP A 200 -4.46 -15.01 20.42
CA ASP A 200 -3.12 -14.89 20.97
C ASP A 200 -2.59 -13.47 20.78
N ILE A 201 -1.93 -12.94 21.80
CA ILE A 201 -1.27 -11.64 21.78
C ILE A 201 0.23 -11.88 21.69
N LEU A 202 0.87 -11.32 20.68
CA LEU A 202 2.31 -11.45 20.50
C LEU A 202 2.99 -10.16 20.89
N ILE A 203 4.11 -10.22 21.60
CA ILE A 203 4.84 -9.05 22.07
C ILE A 203 6.32 -9.13 21.69
N VAL A 204 6.85 -8.04 21.14
CA VAL A 204 8.28 -7.92 20.83
C VAL A 204 9.07 -7.75 22.11
N MET A 205 9.95 -8.70 22.38
CA MET A 205 10.76 -8.73 23.60
C MET A 205 12.14 -8.11 23.43
N SER A 206 12.62 -7.90 22.19
CA SER A 206 13.97 -7.41 21.95
C SER A 206 13.98 -6.39 20.83
N ASP A 207 14.64 -5.27 21.06
CA ASP A 207 14.84 -4.22 20.06
C ASP A 207 16.20 -3.55 20.20
N LEU A 208 16.65 -2.90 19.14
CA LEU A 208 17.86 -2.08 19.12
C LEU A 208 17.65 -0.79 19.93
N PRO A 209 18.72 -0.09 20.34
CA PRO A 209 18.62 1.19 21.03
C PRO A 209 17.75 2.18 20.22
N ASN A 210 16.89 2.91 20.91
CA ASN A 210 15.93 3.85 20.31
C ASN A 210 14.98 3.23 19.26
N GLY A 211 14.90 1.90 19.21
CA GLY A 211 13.98 1.16 18.38
C GLY A 211 12.53 1.41 18.80
N LYS A 212 11.61 1.41 17.82
CA LYS A 212 10.17 1.60 18.07
C LYS A 212 9.40 0.29 18.18
N ALA A 213 10.09 -0.85 18.10
CA ALA A 213 9.47 -2.17 18.11
C ALA A 213 9.34 -2.79 19.51
N LEU A 214 10.17 -2.39 20.48
CA LEU A 214 10.11 -2.93 21.86
C LEU A 214 8.70 -2.80 22.44
N ALA A 215 8.20 -3.90 23.01
CA ALA A 215 6.85 -4.01 23.55
C ALA A 215 5.71 -3.72 22.56
N LYS A 216 5.99 -3.63 21.25
CA LYS A 216 4.93 -3.57 20.23
C LYS A 216 4.23 -4.92 20.18
N THR A 217 2.90 -4.92 20.06
CA THR A 217 2.11 -6.13 20.02
C THR A 217 1.53 -6.40 18.64
N PHE A 218 1.15 -7.67 18.44
CA PHE A 218 0.36 -8.12 17.29
C PHE A 218 -0.73 -9.06 17.80
N PHE A 219 -1.96 -8.83 17.36
CA PHE A 219 -3.12 -9.63 17.71
C PHE A 219 -3.39 -10.68 16.63
N VAL A 220 -3.43 -11.95 17.00
CA VAL A 220 -3.64 -13.04 16.04
C VAL A 220 -5.13 -13.17 15.73
N THR A 221 -5.48 -13.05 14.46
CA THR A 221 -6.87 -13.06 13.97
C THR A 221 -7.27 -14.38 13.31
N GLU A 222 -6.30 -15.23 12.94
CA GLU A 222 -6.52 -16.47 12.20
C GLU A 222 -5.75 -17.63 12.83
N ASP A 223 -6.40 -18.79 12.94
CA ASP A 223 -5.78 -20.02 13.43
C ASP A 223 -4.83 -20.63 12.39
N ASN A 224 -3.79 -21.29 12.86
CA ASN A 224 -2.88 -22.13 12.06
C ASN A 224 -2.21 -21.41 10.86
N LYS A 225 -2.15 -20.10 10.85
CA LYS A 225 -1.51 -19.31 9.79
C LYS A 225 -0.09 -18.89 10.15
N TYR A 226 0.19 -18.76 11.43
CA TYR A 226 1.39 -18.14 11.96
C TYR A 226 2.16 -19.06 12.87
N THR A 227 3.48 -18.85 12.93
CA THR A 227 4.36 -19.50 13.91
C THR A 227 5.24 -18.48 14.62
N LEU A 228 5.51 -18.69 15.92
CA LEU A 228 6.19 -17.74 16.79
C LEU A 228 7.71 -17.89 16.73
N ASN A 229 8.41 -16.85 16.29
CA ASN A 229 9.86 -16.82 16.28
C ASN A 229 10.46 -16.44 17.64
N GLN A 230 11.74 -16.74 17.84
CA GLN A 230 12.49 -16.29 19.01
C GLN A 230 12.41 -14.76 19.19
N ARG A 231 12.60 -14.27 20.42
CA ARG A 231 12.49 -12.86 20.82
C ARG A 231 11.09 -12.26 20.71
N ILE A 232 10.09 -13.09 20.44
CA ILE A 232 8.68 -12.73 20.52
C ILE A 232 8.05 -13.60 21.61
N GLY A 233 7.30 -12.98 22.52
CA GLY A 233 6.50 -13.67 23.54
C GLY A 233 5.06 -13.83 23.07
N ARG A 234 4.45 -14.98 23.35
CA ARG A 234 3.01 -15.21 23.21
C ARG A 234 2.35 -15.06 24.58
N ILE A 235 1.29 -14.30 24.62
CA ILE A 235 0.43 -14.08 25.78
C ILE A 235 -0.97 -14.58 25.40
N THR A 236 -1.50 -15.54 26.15
CA THR A 236 -2.85 -16.07 25.97
C THR A 236 -3.67 -15.75 27.21
N VAL A 237 -4.73 -14.96 27.09
CA VAL A 237 -5.60 -14.59 28.19
C VAL A 237 -6.38 -15.83 28.68
N LYS A 238 -6.48 -16.03 30.00
CA LYS A 238 -7.19 -17.14 30.58
C LYS A 238 -8.69 -17.08 30.29
N LYS A 239 -9.28 -18.18 29.81
CA LYS A 239 -10.72 -18.24 29.47
C LYS A 239 -11.58 -18.08 30.73
N GLY A 240 -12.76 -17.47 30.56
CA GLY A 240 -13.69 -17.20 31.68
C GLY A 240 -13.26 -16.07 32.60
N GLY A 241 -12.23 -15.31 32.20
CA GLY A 241 -11.74 -14.15 32.93
C GLY A 241 -12.54 -12.88 32.68
N GLU A 242 -12.18 -11.83 33.40
CA GLU A 242 -12.80 -10.51 33.35
C GLU A 242 -12.15 -9.62 32.29
N LEU A 243 -11.22 -10.13 31.47
CA LEU A 243 -10.44 -9.38 30.48
C LEU A 243 -10.66 -9.92 29.07
N LEU A 244 -10.93 -9.02 28.13
CA LEU A 244 -10.95 -9.31 26.70
C LEU A 244 -9.52 -9.38 26.14
N PRO A 245 -9.17 -10.40 25.35
CA PRO A 245 -7.84 -10.48 24.72
C PRO A 245 -7.49 -9.25 23.90
N SER A 246 -8.42 -8.70 23.12
CA SER A 246 -8.22 -7.47 22.34
C SER A 246 -7.95 -6.24 23.21
N PHE A 247 -8.63 -6.10 24.35
CA PHE A 247 -8.34 -5.03 25.31
C PHE A 247 -6.92 -5.16 25.88
N VAL A 248 -6.53 -6.39 26.29
CA VAL A 248 -5.17 -6.65 26.78
C VAL A 248 -4.12 -6.35 25.71
N ASN A 249 -4.39 -6.68 24.45
CA ASN A 249 -3.51 -6.33 23.32
C ASN A 249 -3.27 -4.81 23.23
N HIS A 250 -4.34 -4.02 23.18
CA HIS A 250 -4.22 -2.56 23.14
C HIS A 250 -3.51 -1.99 24.37
N PHE A 251 -3.80 -2.54 25.56
CA PHE A 251 -3.17 -2.11 26.81
C PHE A 251 -1.66 -2.37 26.81
N LEU A 252 -1.23 -3.57 26.39
CA LEU A 252 0.17 -3.98 26.40
C LEU A 252 1.00 -3.31 25.30
N ASN A 253 0.38 -2.93 24.17
CA ASN A 253 1.08 -2.36 23.04
C ASN A 253 1.87 -1.10 23.43
N ARG A 254 3.20 -1.22 23.50
CA ARG A 254 4.13 -0.16 23.94
C ARG A 254 3.76 0.46 25.30
N ASN A 255 3.27 -0.35 26.22
CA ASN A 255 2.91 0.10 27.56
C ASN A 255 4.13 0.69 28.30
N LYS A 256 3.93 1.81 29.02
CA LYS A 256 5.00 2.50 29.76
C LYS A 256 5.67 1.62 30.83
N GLN A 257 4.93 0.64 31.41
CA GLN A 257 5.50 -0.33 32.35
C GLN A 257 6.56 -1.25 31.71
N LEU A 258 6.52 -1.41 30.37
CA LEU A 258 7.47 -2.23 29.60
C LEU A 258 8.53 -1.37 28.91
N THR A 259 8.13 -0.26 28.29
CA THR A 259 9.08 0.60 27.58
C THR A 259 10.04 1.34 28.51
N LYS A 260 9.77 1.43 29.82
CA LYS A 260 10.70 1.97 30.83
C LYS A 260 12.04 1.22 30.94
N TYR A 261 12.11 0.00 30.43
CA TYR A 261 13.34 -0.79 30.41
C TYR A 261 14.26 -0.45 29.24
N ASP A 262 13.79 0.30 28.24
CA ASP A 262 14.61 0.80 27.15
C ASP A 262 15.46 1.99 27.66
N ASN A 263 16.78 1.77 27.70
CA ASN A 263 17.73 2.81 28.14
C ASN A 263 18.24 3.68 26.99
N GLY A 264 17.84 3.38 25.73
CA GLY A 264 18.24 4.10 24.53
C GLY A 264 19.71 3.98 24.13
N THR A 265 20.53 3.18 24.84
CA THR A 265 21.97 3.02 24.58
C THR A 265 22.32 1.63 24.06
N ASP A 266 21.71 0.58 24.65
CA ASP A 266 22.01 -0.81 24.34
C ASP A 266 20.79 -1.56 23.84
N GLN A 267 21.00 -2.72 23.21
CA GLN A 267 19.89 -3.60 22.84
C GLN A 267 19.10 -4.00 24.09
N THR A 268 17.84 -3.63 24.15
CA THR A 268 16.95 -3.98 25.24
C THR A 268 16.34 -5.37 25.02
N ASN A 269 16.34 -6.19 26.05
CA ASN A 269 15.67 -7.48 26.08
C ASN A 269 14.71 -7.54 27.28
N LEU A 270 13.40 -7.53 27.01
CA LEU A 270 12.38 -7.75 28.04
C LEU A 270 12.41 -9.21 28.49
N ARG A 271 12.43 -9.40 29.80
CA ARG A 271 12.34 -10.73 30.41
C ARG A 271 10.88 -11.10 30.65
N LYS A 272 10.63 -12.41 30.73
CA LYS A 272 9.30 -12.97 31.01
C LYS A 272 8.69 -12.38 32.29
N ASP A 273 9.48 -12.29 33.38
CA ASP A 273 9.04 -11.73 34.66
C ASP A 273 8.58 -10.27 34.53
N GLN A 274 9.35 -9.44 33.80
CA GLN A 274 9.00 -8.04 33.54
C GLN A 274 7.68 -7.88 32.78
N ILE A 275 7.39 -8.79 31.86
CA ILE A 275 6.13 -8.79 31.10
C ILE A 275 4.98 -9.25 32.00
N LEU A 276 5.17 -10.32 32.74
CA LEU A 276 4.15 -10.91 33.62
C LEU A 276 3.83 -10.08 34.87
N ASP A 277 4.76 -9.18 35.24
CA ASP A 277 4.54 -8.24 36.37
C ASP A 277 3.73 -6.98 35.94
N VAL A 278 3.41 -6.81 34.67
CA VAL A 278 2.56 -5.70 34.21
C VAL A 278 1.22 -5.75 34.94
N VAL A 279 0.87 -4.63 35.54
CA VAL A 279 -0.40 -4.46 36.27
C VAL A 279 -1.45 -3.90 35.31
N ILE A 280 -2.58 -4.59 35.19
CA ILE A 280 -3.69 -4.24 34.29
C ILE A 280 -4.91 -3.87 35.13
N PRO A 281 -5.48 -2.66 34.99
CA PRO A 281 -6.80 -2.31 35.52
C PRO A 281 -7.89 -3.14 34.83
N ILE A 282 -8.94 -3.52 35.57
CA ILE A 282 -10.01 -4.37 35.06
C ILE A 282 -11.32 -3.60 35.03
N PRO A 283 -11.57 -2.75 34.00
CA PRO A 283 -12.85 -2.11 33.84
C PRO A 283 -13.94 -3.12 33.46
N PRO A 284 -15.23 -2.80 33.64
CA PRO A 284 -16.32 -3.67 33.21
C PRO A 284 -16.17 -4.08 31.73
N LEU A 285 -16.58 -5.29 31.36
CA LEU A 285 -16.49 -5.79 29.97
C LEU A 285 -17.13 -4.85 28.96
N LYS A 286 -18.23 -4.18 29.33
CA LYS A 286 -18.88 -3.16 28.49
C LYS A 286 -17.91 -2.02 28.11
N GLU A 287 -17.13 -1.54 29.08
CA GLU A 287 -16.15 -0.48 28.85
C GLU A 287 -14.93 -0.98 28.07
N GLN A 288 -14.49 -2.23 28.33
CA GLN A 288 -13.44 -2.84 27.51
C GLN A 288 -13.87 -2.93 26.05
N HIS A 289 -15.07 -3.40 25.74
CA HIS A 289 -15.61 -3.43 24.37
C HIS A 289 -15.68 -2.03 23.76
N ARG A 290 -16.15 -1.04 24.51
CA ARG A 290 -16.20 0.35 24.05
C ARG A 290 -14.81 0.89 23.67
N ILE A 291 -13.83 0.67 24.53
CA ILE A 291 -12.44 1.12 24.31
C ILE A 291 -11.86 0.42 23.08
N VAL A 292 -11.99 -0.91 22.99
CA VAL A 292 -11.54 -1.70 21.84
C VAL A 292 -12.16 -1.20 20.55
N SER A 293 -13.50 -1.03 20.51
CA SER A 293 -14.20 -0.54 19.31
C SER A 293 -13.71 0.84 18.84
N ILE A 294 -13.35 1.73 19.76
CA ILE A 294 -12.79 3.05 19.42
C ILE A 294 -11.38 2.89 18.83
N LEU A 295 -10.52 2.11 19.50
CA LEU A 295 -9.12 1.95 19.09
C LEU A 295 -9.00 1.19 17.77
N ASP A 296 -9.81 0.15 17.55
CA ASP A 296 -9.85 -0.61 16.28
C ASP A 296 -10.28 0.27 15.11
N LYS A 297 -11.27 1.16 15.30
CA LYS A 297 -11.68 2.12 14.27
C LYS A 297 -10.55 3.08 13.90
N PHE A 298 -9.83 3.59 14.90
CA PHE A 298 -8.68 4.46 14.64
C PHE A 298 -7.56 3.70 13.92
N GLU A 299 -7.29 2.46 14.31
CA GLU A 299 -6.27 1.63 13.68
C GLU A 299 -6.63 1.32 12.22
N THR A 300 -7.90 1.03 11.93
CA THR A 300 -8.41 0.85 10.58
C THR A 300 -8.22 2.12 9.75
N LEU A 301 -8.57 3.28 10.26
CA LEU A 301 -8.43 4.56 9.55
C LEU A 301 -6.97 4.95 9.25
N THR A 302 -6.03 4.53 10.09
CA THR A 302 -4.61 4.88 9.95
C THR A 302 -3.79 3.84 9.19
N ASN A 303 -4.15 2.57 9.25
CA ASN A 303 -3.31 1.47 8.77
C ASN A 303 -3.97 0.59 7.69
N SER A 304 -5.29 0.69 7.50
CA SER A 304 -5.99 -0.15 6.52
C SER A 304 -5.75 0.34 5.10
N ILE A 305 -5.29 -0.57 4.23
CA ILE A 305 -5.10 -0.30 2.80
C ILE A 305 -6.46 -0.26 2.06
N THR A 306 -7.50 -0.87 2.63
CA THR A 306 -8.81 -1.05 1.97
C THR A 306 -9.90 -0.09 2.44
N GLU A 307 -9.78 0.51 3.62
CA GLU A 307 -10.85 1.31 4.24
C GLU A 307 -10.38 2.65 4.82
N GLY A 308 -9.08 2.93 4.79
CA GLY A 308 -8.51 4.10 5.44
C GLY A 308 -7.97 5.15 4.48
N LEU A 309 -7.07 5.97 5.00
CA LEU A 309 -6.36 7.01 4.25
C LEU A 309 -5.66 6.48 2.98
N PRO A 310 -5.02 5.28 2.98
CA PRO A 310 -4.45 4.70 1.78
C PRO A 310 -5.47 4.51 0.64
N LEU A 311 -6.71 4.07 0.95
CA LEU A 311 -7.76 3.98 -0.06
C LEU A 311 -8.18 5.36 -0.59
N ALA A 312 -8.25 6.37 0.28
CA ALA A 312 -8.57 7.75 -0.13
C ALA A 312 -7.49 8.32 -1.06
N ILE A 313 -6.21 7.99 -0.80
CA ILE A 313 -5.08 8.34 -1.67
C ILE A 313 -5.22 7.68 -3.04
N GLU A 314 -5.47 6.37 -3.08
CA GLU A 314 -5.67 5.63 -4.33
C GLU A 314 -6.86 6.15 -5.14
N GLN A 315 -7.99 6.45 -4.48
CA GLN A 315 -9.16 7.03 -5.14
C GLN A 315 -8.89 8.43 -5.68
N SER A 316 -8.10 9.24 -4.96
CA SER A 316 -7.70 10.58 -5.42
C SER A 316 -6.79 10.50 -6.64
N GLN A 317 -5.83 9.57 -6.66
CA GLN A 317 -4.98 9.31 -7.83
C GLN A 317 -5.79 8.87 -9.05
N LYS A 318 -6.74 7.93 -8.88
CA LYS A 318 -7.62 7.49 -9.98
C LYS A 318 -8.50 8.61 -10.52
N ARG A 319 -9.03 9.50 -9.65
CA ARG A 319 -9.76 10.70 -10.11
C ARG A 319 -8.85 11.63 -10.90
N TYR A 320 -7.63 11.83 -10.43
CA TYR A 320 -6.64 12.64 -11.14
C TYR A 320 -6.34 12.07 -12.52
N GLU A 321 -6.09 10.77 -12.66
CA GLU A 321 -5.86 10.09 -13.94
C GLU A 321 -7.07 10.25 -14.87
N TYR A 322 -8.28 10.06 -14.37
CA TYR A 322 -9.52 10.26 -15.12
C TYR A 322 -9.68 11.70 -15.64
N TYR A 323 -9.50 12.71 -14.79
CA TYR A 323 -9.60 14.10 -15.22
C TYR A 323 -8.47 14.50 -16.16
N ARG A 324 -7.28 13.96 -15.97
CA ARG A 324 -6.16 14.16 -16.88
C ARG A 324 -6.50 13.60 -18.27
N GLU A 325 -6.98 12.38 -18.37
CA GLU A 325 -7.42 11.80 -19.64
C GLU A 325 -8.55 12.62 -20.29
N LEU A 326 -9.53 13.03 -19.50
CA LEU A 326 -10.63 13.87 -19.98
C LEU A 326 -10.15 15.21 -20.51
N LEU A 327 -9.23 15.88 -19.83
CA LEU A 327 -8.68 17.17 -20.22
C LEU A 327 -7.73 17.07 -21.44
N LEU A 328 -7.08 15.91 -21.62
CA LEU A 328 -6.17 15.68 -22.75
C LEU A 328 -6.87 15.05 -23.96
N SER A 329 -8.10 14.55 -23.81
CA SER A 329 -8.92 14.05 -24.92
C SER A 329 -9.61 15.20 -25.66
N PHE A 330 -8.84 16.17 -26.14
CA PHE A 330 -9.36 17.14 -27.11
C PHE A 330 -9.57 16.43 -28.45
N SER A 331 -10.81 16.05 -28.71
CA SER A 331 -11.28 15.57 -30.01
C SER A 331 -11.56 16.78 -30.92
#